data_7e005279f8309146af133279e40f5749
#
_entry.id   7e005279f8309146af133279e40f5749
#
_cell.length_a   1.000
_cell.length_b   1.000
_cell.length_c   1.000
_cell.angle_alpha   90.00
_cell.angle_beta   90.00
_cell.angle_gamma   90.00
#
_symmetry.space_group_name_H-M   'P 1'
#
loop_
_entity.id
_entity.type
_entity.pdbx_description
1 polymer ?
#
loop_
_entity_poly.entity_id
_entity_poly.type
_entity_poly.pdbx_seq_one_letter_code
_entity_poly.pdbx_strand_id
1 'polypeptide(L)'
;FRKELDEVVAACPKFRVVHVLSDEEKAGYEHGFITAELIKKYATADAEYSVFLCGPEGMYRFLKPEIEKLALPERLFRRKMIDVTKTPWELDGYPQQCRDKIFNLTVRQGDREYKLSASANETVLTAIERAGIKAPSRCRSGECGWCRSRMLEGSVFIPQENELRRWADKEYGYI
;
A
#
# COMPACT_ATOMS: atom_id res chain seq x y z
N PHE A 1 -18.12 -7.24 -6.01
CA PHE A 1 -16.87 -7.94 -6.38
C PHE A 1 -17.06 -9.44 -6.60
N ARG A 2 -17.96 -10.13 -5.87
CA ARG A 2 -18.12 -11.59 -6.03
C ARG A 2 -18.55 -11.96 -7.45
N LYS A 3 -19.58 -11.29 -7.98
CA LYS A 3 -20.10 -11.55 -9.33
C LYS A 3 -19.03 -11.31 -10.40
N GLU A 4 -18.27 -10.23 -10.27
CA GLU A 4 -17.17 -9.91 -11.19
C GLU A 4 -16.06 -10.97 -11.13
N LEU A 5 -15.75 -11.49 -9.91
CA LEU A 5 -14.77 -12.56 -9.75
C LEU A 5 -15.27 -13.88 -10.37
N ASP A 6 -16.53 -14.22 -10.19
CA ASP A 6 -17.14 -15.41 -10.79
C ASP A 6 -17.12 -15.34 -12.34
N GLU A 7 -17.36 -14.16 -12.91
CA GLU A 7 -17.26 -13.91 -14.36
C GLU A 7 -15.81 -14.08 -14.86
N VAL A 8 -14.82 -13.59 -14.12
CA VAL A 8 -13.39 -13.76 -14.47
C VAL A 8 -12.97 -15.23 -14.38
N VAL A 9 -13.40 -15.96 -13.35
CA VAL A 9 -13.14 -17.41 -13.23
C VAL A 9 -13.72 -18.17 -14.42
N ALA A 10 -14.94 -17.84 -14.85
CA ALA A 10 -15.58 -18.46 -15.99
C ALA A 10 -14.84 -18.17 -17.32
N ALA A 11 -14.29 -16.96 -17.46
CA ALA A 11 -13.60 -16.54 -18.68
C ALA A 11 -12.12 -16.99 -18.73
N CYS A 12 -11.48 -17.25 -17.60
CA CYS A 12 -10.07 -17.57 -17.50
C CYS A 12 -9.82 -18.83 -16.65
N PRO A 13 -9.64 -20.02 -17.26
CA PRO A 13 -9.42 -21.27 -16.51
C PRO A 13 -8.17 -21.29 -15.62
N LYS A 14 -7.22 -20.39 -15.88
CA LYS A 14 -6.00 -20.23 -15.07
C LYS A 14 -6.22 -19.37 -13.82
N PHE A 15 -7.32 -18.65 -13.76
CA PHE A 15 -7.68 -17.81 -12.62
C PHE A 15 -8.52 -18.60 -11.63
N ARG A 16 -8.14 -18.57 -10.35
CA ARG A 16 -8.84 -19.26 -9.28
C ARG A 16 -9.16 -18.28 -8.16
N VAL A 17 -10.36 -18.36 -7.64
CA VAL A 17 -10.79 -17.63 -6.45
C VAL A 17 -11.04 -18.62 -5.32
N VAL A 18 -10.46 -18.35 -4.16
CA VAL A 18 -10.69 -19.09 -2.93
C VAL A 18 -11.26 -18.12 -1.91
N HIS A 19 -12.48 -18.36 -1.49
CA HIS A 19 -13.11 -17.59 -0.44
C HIS A 19 -12.81 -18.21 0.91
N VAL A 20 -12.35 -17.37 1.86
CA VAL A 20 -12.06 -17.76 3.23
C VAL A 20 -12.97 -16.97 4.16
N LEU A 21 -13.69 -17.65 5.04
CA LEU A 21 -14.60 -17.03 6.01
C LEU A 21 -14.03 -17.23 7.42
N SER A 22 -13.80 -16.13 8.14
CA SER A 22 -13.22 -16.17 9.49
C SER A 22 -14.22 -16.60 10.57
N ASP A 23 -15.49 -16.26 10.38
CA ASP A 23 -16.49 -16.30 11.46
C ASP A 23 -17.55 -17.39 11.29
N GLU A 24 -17.63 -18.02 10.10
CA GLU A 24 -18.61 -19.07 9.80
C GLU A 24 -18.03 -20.18 8.94
N GLU A 25 -18.54 -21.39 9.14
CA GLU A 25 -18.29 -22.51 8.23
C GLU A 25 -19.40 -22.60 7.18
N LYS A 26 -19.01 -22.68 5.92
CA LYS A 26 -19.94 -22.77 4.79
C LYS A 26 -19.40 -23.68 3.70
N ALA A 27 -20.25 -24.57 3.19
CA ALA A 27 -19.87 -25.47 2.12
C ALA A 27 -19.37 -24.72 0.88
N GLY A 28 -18.21 -25.12 0.35
CA GLY A 28 -17.55 -24.47 -0.78
C GLY A 28 -16.67 -23.25 -0.42
N TYR A 29 -16.48 -23.01 0.85
CA TYR A 29 -15.58 -21.97 1.38
C TYR A 29 -14.52 -22.60 2.28
N GLU A 30 -13.34 -22.01 2.35
CA GLU A 30 -12.37 -22.31 3.40
C GLU A 30 -12.80 -21.57 4.68
N HIS A 31 -12.54 -22.18 5.84
CA HIS A 31 -12.85 -21.58 7.13
C HIS A 31 -11.59 -21.14 7.89
N GLY A 32 -11.69 -20.07 8.63
CA GLY A 32 -10.63 -19.52 9.47
C GLY A 32 -9.86 -18.38 8.81
N PHE A 33 -8.57 -18.30 9.09
CA PHE A 33 -7.70 -17.27 8.56
C PHE A 33 -6.80 -17.80 7.45
N ILE A 34 -6.30 -16.90 6.60
CA ILE A 34 -5.35 -17.26 5.56
C ILE A 34 -4.01 -17.58 6.23
N THR A 35 -3.58 -18.83 6.15
CA THR A 35 -2.31 -19.32 6.71
C THR A 35 -1.34 -19.71 5.60
N ALA A 36 -0.08 -19.94 5.96
CA ALA A 36 0.94 -20.44 5.03
C ALA A 36 0.51 -21.78 4.41
N GLU A 37 -0.10 -22.67 5.20
CA GLU A 37 -0.60 -23.96 4.74
C GLU A 37 -1.72 -23.78 3.71
N LEU A 38 -2.64 -22.86 3.96
CA LEU A 38 -3.72 -22.56 3.03
C LEU A 38 -3.17 -21.97 1.72
N ILE A 39 -2.18 -21.09 1.79
CA ILE A 39 -1.52 -20.55 0.59
C ILE A 39 -0.85 -21.68 -0.19
N LYS A 40 -0.08 -22.55 0.46
CA LYS A 40 0.59 -23.71 -0.15
C LYS A 40 -0.41 -24.69 -0.79
N LYS A 41 -1.58 -24.89 -0.18
CA LYS A 41 -2.64 -25.75 -0.70
C LYS A 41 -3.11 -25.32 -2.10
N TYR A 42 -3.11 -24.01 -2.36
CA TYR A 42 -3.61 -23.45 -3.62
C TYR A 42 -2.52 -22.91 -4.55
N ALA A 43 -1.31 -22.70 -4.05
CA ALA A 43 -0.16 -22.34 -4.88
C ALA A 43 0.28 -23.53 -5.73
N THR A 44 0.86 -23.24 -6.89
CA THR A 44 1.42 -24.28 -7.76
C THR A 44 2.73 -24.79 -7.15
N ALA A 45 2.79 -26.07 -6.81
CA ALA A 45 3.87 -26.67 -6.04
C ALA A 45 5.28 -26.54 -6.70
N ASP A 46 5.32 -26.53 -8.03
CA ASP A 46 6.57 -26.60 -8.81
C ASP A 46 6.93 -25.29 -9.52
N ALA A 47 6.22 -24.20 -9.22
CA ALA A 47 6.46 -22.91 -9.87
C ALA A 47 6.85 -21.83 -8.87
N GLU A 48 7.80 -20.99 -9.26
CA GLU A 48 8.07 -19.74 -8.54
C GLU A 48 6.83 -18.84 -8.62
N TYR A 49 6.33 -18.40 -7.48
CA TYR A 49 5.16 -17.53 -7.41
C TYR A 49 5.42 -16.29 -6.57
N SER A 50 4.71 -15.21 -6.88
CA SER A 50 4.72 -13.97 -6.09
C SER A 50 3.46 -13.86 -5.26
N VAL A 51 3.59 -13.34 -4.05
CA VAL A 51 2.46 -13.06 -3.16
C VAL A 51 2.20 -11.55 -3.15
N PHE A 52 0.97 -11.18 -3.45
CA PHE A 52 0.49 -9.81 -3.37
C PHE A 52 -0.53 -9.72 -2.24
N LEU A 53 -0.22 -8.97 -1.21
CA LEU A 53 -1.07 -8.76 -0.06
C LEU A 53 -1.74 -7.39 -0.14
N CYS A 54 -3.07 -7.37 -0.05
CA CYS A 54 -3.86 -6.15 -0.10
C CYS A 54 -5.01 -6.26 0.90
N GLY A 55 -5.04 -5.39 1.91
CA GLY A 55 -6.05 -5.42 2.96
C GLY A 55 -5.78 -4.42 4.09
N PRO A 56 -6.57 -4.48 5.17
CA PRO A 56 -6.40 -3.64 6.34
C PRO A 56 -5.16 -4.01 7.16
N GLU A 57 -4.67 -3.08 7.98
CA GLU A 57 -3.45 -3.26 8.78
C GLU A 57 -3.49 -4.51 9.66
N GLY A 58 -4.63 -4.82 10.30
CA GLY A 58 -4.79 -6.03 11.11
C GLY A 58 -4.50 -7.32 10.34
N MET A 59 -4.87 -7.38 9.05
CA MET A 59 -4.57 -8.50 8.17
C MET A 59 -3.06 -8.61 7.90
N TYR A 60 -2.37 -7.49 7.69
CA TYR A 60 -0.90 -7.49 7.51
C TYR A 60 -0.18 -8.01 8.75
N ARG A 61 -0.62 -7.55 9.92
CA ARG A 61 -0.03 -7.96 11.20
C ARG A 61 -0.17 -9.46 11.43
N PHE A 62 -1.32 -10.02 11.10
CA PHE A 62 -1.58 -11.45 11.16
C PHE A 62 -0.80 -12.24 10.11
N LEU A 63 -0.79 -11.78 8.85
CA LEU A 63 -0.20 -12.53 7.74
C LEU A 63 1.33 -12.45 7.68
N LYS A 64 1.96 -11.45 8.30
CA LYS A 64 3.42 -11.32 8.28
C LYS A 64 4.14 -12.60 8.71
N PRO A 65 3.88 -13.19 9.89
CA PRO A 65 4.50 -14.45 10.29
C PRO A 65 4.12 -15.63 9.39
N GLU A 66 2.93 -15.62 8.80
CA GLU A 66 2.51 -16.67 7.88
C GLU A 66 3.27 -16.61 6.54
N ILE A 67 3.50 -15.42 6.02
CA ILE A 67 4.30 -15.22 4.80
C ILE A 67 5.77 -15.59 5.03
N GLU A 68 6.32 -15.29 6.21
CA GLU A 68 7.69 -15.69 6.58
C GLU A 68 7.88 -17.22 6.52
N LYS A 69 6.86 -18.01 6.89
CA LYS A 69 6.87 -19.48 6.77
C LYS A 69 6.93 -20.00 5.33
N LEU A 70 6.59 -19.15 4.35
CA LEU A 70 6.69 -19.50 2.93
C LEU A 70 8.15 -19.43 2.43
N ALA A 71 9.06 -18.79 3.18
CA ALA A 71 10.47 -18.60 2.85
C ALA A 71 10.69 -17.99 1.43
N LEU A 72 9.77 -17.14 0.98
CA LEU A 72 9.87 -16.49 -0.33
C LEU A 72 10.94 -15.40 -0.30
N PRO A 73 11.74 -15.26 -1.37
CA PRO A 73 12.59 -14.10 -1.56
C PRO A 73 11.77 -12.80 -1.47
N GLU A 74 12.34 -11.75 -0.85
CA GLU A 74 11.66 -10.47 -0.64
C GLU A 74 11.09 -9.87 -1.95
N ARG A 75 11.78 -10.06 -3.08
CA ARG A 75 11.33 -9.60 -4.40
C ARG A 75 9.99 -10.22 -4.85
N LEU A 76 9.61 -11.37 -4.29
CA LEU A 76 8.38 -12.10 -4.63
C LEU A 76 7.22 -11.78 -3.67
N PHE A 77 7.47 -10.97 -2.65
CA PHE A 77 6.44 -10.49 -1.75
C PHE A 77 6.15 -9.02 -1.97
N ARG A 78 4.90 -8.69 -2.26
CA ARG A 78 4.41 -7.33 -2.47
C ARG A 78 3.22 -7.07 -1.56
N ARG A 79 3.18 -5.89 -0.96
CA ARG A 79 2.09 -5.47 -0.09
C ARG A 79 1.54 -4.12 -0.52
N LYS A 80 0.22 -3.95 -0.37
CA LYS A 80 -0.45 -2.67 -0.55
C LYS A 80 -1.41 -2.47 0.63
N MET A 81 -1.09 -1.56 1.51
CA MET A 81 -2.02 -1.16 2.58
C MET A 81 -3.17 -0.36 1.97
N ILE A 82 -4.41 -0.77 2.28
CA ILE A 82 -5.63 -0.07 1.86
C ILE A 82 -6.09 0.87 2.95
N ASP A 83 -5.88 0.49 4.20
CA ASP A 83 -6.37 1.22 5.35
C ASP A 83 -5.22 1.62 6.27
N VAL A 84 -5.14 2.92 6.55
CA VAL A 84 -4.26 3.45 7.57
C VAL A 84 -5.15 3.74 8.78
N THR A 85 -5.28 2.76 9.66
CA THR A 85 -6.10 2.88 10.88
C THR A 85 -5.54 3.89 11.87
N LYS A 86 -4.23 4.18 11.77
CA LYS A 86 -3.58 5.22 12.54
C LYS A 86 -3.68 6.56 11.85
N THR A 87 -4.10 7.55 12.57
CA THR A 87 -3.98 8.93 12.13
C THR A 87 -2.50 9.33 12.06
N PRO A 88 -2.11 10.30 11.22
CA PRO A 88 -0.71 10.71 11.12
C PRO A 88 -0.04 11.03 12.47
N TRP A 89 -0.75 11.60 13.41
CA TRP A 89 -0.22 11.97 14.73
C TRP A 89 -0.07 10.81 15.72
N GLU A 90 -0.57 9.62 15.39
CA GLU A 90 -0.36 8.37 16.15
C GLU A 90 0.87 7.60 15.65
N LEU A 91 1.49 8.05 14.55
CA LEU A 91 2.70 7.44 14.01
C LEU A 91 3.93 7.86 14.79
N ASP A 92 4.85 6.93 14.98
CA ASP A 92 6.07 7.20 15.72
C ASP A 92 6.92 8.29 15.04
N GLY A 93 7.44 9.20 15.86
CA GLY A 93 8.23 10.34 15.38
C GLY A 93 7.42 11.46 14.73
N TYR A 94 6.07 11.40 14.72
CA TYR A 94 5.27 12.49 14.16
C TYR A 94 5.48 13.79 14.95
N PRO A 95 5.77 14.93 14.29
CA PRO A 95 5.96 16.21 14.95
C PRO A 95 4.62 16.76 15.46
N GLN A 96 4.27 16.49 16.72
CA GLN A 96 2.98 16.80 17.33
C GLN A 96 2.57 18.28 17.22
N GLN A 97 3.54 19.20 17.16
CA GLN A 97 3.27 20.62 16.92
C GLN A 97 2.72 20.93 15.53
N CYS A 98 2.75 19.97 14.61
CA CYS A 98 2.20 20.08 13.25
C CYS A 98 0.76 19.59 13.16
N ARG A 99 0.23 18.92 14.18
CA ARG A 99 -1.12 18.42 14.20
C ARG A 99 -2.12 19.56 13.90
N ASP A 100 -3.06 19.28 13.02
CA ASP A 100 -4.13 20.20 12.60
C ASP A 100 -3.66 21.47 11.86
N LYS A 101 -2.36 21.59 11.54
CA LYS A 101 -1.85 22.70 10.74
C LYS A 101 -2.16 22.55 9.27
N ILE A 102 -2.26 23.69 8.61
CA ILE A 102 -2.34 23.81 7.16
C ILE A 102 -1.02 24.42 6.68
N PHE A 103 -0.41 23.80 5.70
CA PHE A 103 0.86 24.23 5.11
C PHE A 103 0.62 24.76 3.69
N ASN A 104 1.42 25.74 3.29
CA ASN A 104 1.49 26.17 1.91
C ASN A 104 2.46 25.26 1.16
N LEU A 105 1.97 24.65 0.08
CA LEU A 105 2.74 23.78 -0.78
C LEU A 105 2.86 24.40 -2.16
N THR A 106 4.09 24.49 -2.67
CA THR A 106 4.35 24.90 -4.05
C THR A 106 4.78 23.66 -4.84
N VAL A 107 4.05 23.32 -5.88
CA VAL A 107 4.32 22.16 -6.74
C VAL A 107 4.75 22.65 -8.13
N ARG A 108 5.88 22.16 -8.63
CA ARG A 108 6.34 22.40 -9.99
C ARG A 108 6.18 21.12 -10.81
N GLN A 109 5.51 21.25 -11.96
CA GLN A 109 5.32 20.15 -12.90
C GLN A 109 5.63 20.66 -14.32
N GLY A 110 6.79 20.29 -14.84
CA GLY A 110 7.34 20.94 -16.04
C GLY A 110 7.52 22.44 -15.81
N ASP A 111 7.01 23.24 -16.71
CA ASP A 111 7.10 24.71 -16.62
C ASP A 111 5.96 25.36 -15.81
N ARG A 112 5.10 24.55 -15.21
CA ARG A 112 3.96 25.04 -14.43
C ARG A 112 4.27 25.02 -12.95
N GLU A 113 3.86 26.09 -12.27
CA GLU A 113 3.91 26.20 -10.81
C GLU A 113 2.49 26.31 -10.24
N TYR A 114 2.21 25.54 -9.21
CA TYR A 114 0.93 25.52 -8.52
C TYR A 114 1.14 25.82 -7.06
N LYS A 115 0.34 26.72 -6.50
CA LYS A 115 0.30 27.02 -5.07
C LYS A 115 -0.98 26.46 -4.47
N LEU A 116 -0.85 25.61 -3.48
CA LEU A 116 -1.97 24.95 -2.83
C LEU A 116 -1.74 24.84 -1.32
N SER A 117 -2.81 24.60 -0.60
CA SER A 117 -2.74 24.29 0.83
C SER A 117 -2.75 22.76 1.02
N ALA A 118 -1.99 22.29 1.98
CA ALA A 118 -1.97 20.89 2.40
C ALA A 118 -2.23 20.79 3.91
N SER A 119 -3.14 19.94 4.30
CA SER A 119 -3.35 19.62 5.72
C SER A 119 -2.24 18.71 6.23
N ALA A 120 -1.84 18.89 7.48
CA ALA A 120 -0.96 17.93 8.16
C ALA A 120 -1.51 16.49 8.18
N ASN A 121 -2.82 16.35 7.97
CA ASN A 121 -3.55 15.08 8.06
C ASN A 121 -3.73 14.39 6.71
N GLU A 122 -3.16 14.94 5.64
CA GLU A 122 -3.21 14.34 4.31
C GLU A 122 -1.82 14.13 3.71
N THR A 123 -1.71 13.20 2.78
CA THR A 123 -0.44 13.02 2.04
C THR A 123 -0.23 14.13 1.03
N VAL A 124 1.02 14.42 0.67
CA VAL A 124 1.36 15.38 -0.39
C VAL A 124 0.63 15.03 -1.70
N LEU A 125 0.58 13.74 -2.06
CA LEU A 125 -0.15 13.28 -3.25
C LEU A 125 -1.64 13.62 -3.17
N THR A 126 -2.27 13.40 -2.02
CA THR A 126 -3.70 13.72 -1.82
C THR A 126 -3.95 15.23 -1.97
N ALA A 127 -3.08 16.07 -1.40
CA ALA A 127 -3.20 17.52 -1.52
C ALA A 127 -3.10 17.98 -3.00
N ILE A 128 -2.16 17.41 -3.75
CA ILE A 128 -1.97 17.68 -5.19
C ILE A 128 -3.23 17.30 -5.99
N GLU A 129 -3.75 16.10 -5.77
CA GLU A 129 -4.95 15.60 -6.46
C GLU A 129 -6.20 16.39 -6.10
N ARG A 130 -6.38 16.74 -4.83
CA ARG A 130 -7.47 17.58 -4.34
C ARG A 130 -7.46 18.98 -5.01
N ALA A 131 -6.27 19.50 -5.31
CA ALA A 131 -6.11 20.74 -6.07
C ALA A 131 -6.38 20.58 -7.58
N GLY A 132 -6.78 19.39 -8.05
CA GLY A 132 -7.07 19.12 -9.46
C GLY A 132 -5.82 18.93 -10.34
N ILE A 133 -4.65 18.81 -9.74
CA ILE A 133 -3.39 18.59 -10.46
C ILE A 133 -3.22 17.10 -10.72
N LYS A 134 -3.02 16.72 -11.99
CA LYS A 134 -2.78 15.32 -12.36
C LYS A 134 -1.35 14.92 -12.01
N ALA A 135 -1.20 14.21 -10.92
CA ALA A 135 0.06 13.61 -10.53
C ALA A 135 0.13 12.13 -10.97
N PRO A 136 1.24 11.67 -11.54
CA PRO A 136 1.44 10.24 -11.78
C PRO A 136 1.34 9.48 -10.47
N SER A 137 0.50 8.45 -10.40
CA SER A 137 0.39 7.62 -9.19
C SER A 137 0.00 6.18 -9.54
N ARG A 138 0.42 5.20 -8.70
CA ARG A 138 0.06 3.79 -8.85
C ARG A 138 -0.26 3.16 -7.49
N CYS A 139 0.77 2.77 -6.71
CA CYS A 139 0.59 2.02 -5.47
C CYS A 139 -0.01 2.83 -4.33
N ARG A 140 0.25 4.14 -4.25
CA ARG A 140 -0.14 5.07 -3.17
C ARG A 140 0.38 4.67 -1.78
N SER A 141 1.37 3.78 -1.71
CA SER A 141 1.99 3.25 -0.49
C SER A 141 3.48 3.57 -0.37
N GLY A 142 4.02 4.42 -1.26
CA GLY A 142 5.43 4.83 -1.22
C GLY A 142 6.44 3.84 -1.82
N GLU A 143 6.00 2.65 -2.29
CA GLU A 143 6.93 1.60 -2.77
C GLU A 143 7.35 1.77 -4.22
N CYS A 144 6.41 2.06 -5.13
CA CYS A 144 6.68 1.95 -6.56
C CYS A 144 7.48 3.13 -7.14
N GLY A 145 7.57 4.25 -6.42
CA GLY A 145 8.25 5.47 -6.86
C GLY A 145 7.60 6.16 -8.06
N TRP A 146 6.37 5.78 -8.44
CA TRP A 146 5.71 6.37 -9.61
C TRP A 146 5.30 7.82 -9.39
N CYS A 147 4.89 8.16 -8.15
CA CYS A 147 4.52 9.52 -7.73
C CYS A 147 5.68 10.29 -7.08
N ARG A 148 6.91 9.78 -7.18
CA ARG A 148 8.06 10.43 -6.54
C ARG A 148 8.18 11.88 -6.99
N SER A 149 8.42 12.74 -6.03
CA SER A 149 8.61 14.17 -6.23
C SER A 149 9.91 14.62 -5.57
N ARG A 150 10.68 15.47 -6.21
CA ARG A 150 11.91 16.00 -5.61
C ARG A 150 11.54 17.12 -4.63
N MET A 151 11.99 17.01 -3.40
CA MET A 151 11.89 18.07 -2.42
C MET A 151 12.93 19.15 -2.77
N LEU A 152 12.46 20.36 -3.06
CA LEU A 152 13.34 21.49 -3.38
C LEU A 152 13.61 22.33 -2.14
N GLU A 153 12.60 22.48 -1.28
CA GLU A 153 12.66 23.29 -0.08
C GLU A 153 11.69 22.73 0.96
N GLY A 154 11.99 22.90 2.25
CA GLY A 154 11.16 22.45 3.36
C GLY A 154 11.44 21.01 3.79
N SER A 155 10.47 20.41 4.46
CA SER A 155 10.56 19.03 4.93
C SER A 155 9.19 18.36 4.96
N VAL A 156 9.18 17.03 4.86
CA VAL A 156 7.99 16.20 5.03
C VAL A 156 8.25 15.15 6.11
N PHE A 157 7.21 14.77 6.80
CA PHE A 157 7.25 13.63 7.69
C PHE A 157 7.00 12.35 6.89
N ILE A 158 7.89 11.38 7.03
CA ILE A 158 7.74 10.04 6.47
C ILE A 158 7.92 9.06 7.63
N PRO A 159 6.87 8.29 7.98
CA PRO A 159 6.96 7.32 9.06
C PRO A 159 8.01 6.24 8.76
N GLN A 160 8.78 5.81 9.76
CA GLN A 160 9.78 4.75 9.57
C GLN A 160 9.18 3.45 9.05
N GLU A 161 8.00 3.08 9.52
CA GLU A 161 7.27 1.90 9.07
C GLU A 161 6.84 1.96 7.59
N ASN A 162 6.78 3.16 7.01
CA ASN A 162 6.45 3.43 5.61
C ASN A 162 7.64 3.94 4.79
N GLU A 163 8.85 3.84 5.33
CA GLU A 163 10.07 4.26 4.66
C GLU A 163 10.53 3.20 3.64
N LEU A 164 9.81 3.12 2.53
CA LEU A 164 10.03 2.14 1.47
C LEU A 164 10.76 2.72 0.26
N ARG A 165 11.22 3.97 0.34
CA ARG A 165 11.98 4.62 -0.74
C ARG A 165 13.31 3.92 -0.96
N ARG A 166 13.72 3.84 -2.22
CA ARG A 166 15.06 3.35 -2.58
C ARG A 166 16.14 4.27 -2.01
N TRP A 167 17.32 3.73 -1.76
CA TRP A 167 18.46 4.52 -1.26
C TRP A 167 18.73 5.75 -2.14
N ALA A 168 18.73 5.61 -3.46
CA ALA A 168 18.96 6.70 -4.39
C ALA A 168 17.88 7.81 -4.28
N ASP A 169 16.62 7.44 -4.05
CA ASP A 169 15.55 8.43 -3.90
C ASP A 169 15.75 9.26 -2.61
N LYS A 170 16.24 8.64 -1.55
CA LYS A 170 16.60 9.34 -0.29
C LYS A 170 17.78 10.28 -0.49
N GLU A 171 18.84 9.78 -1.11
CA GLU A 171 20.07 10.52 -1.34
C GLU A 171 19.86 11.79 -2.19
N TYR A 172 18.99 11.69 -3.21
CA TYR A 172 18.69 12.81 -4.11
C TYR A 172 17.47 13.64 -3.70
N GLY A 173 16.95 13.45 -2.49
CA GLY A 173 15.86 14.24 -1.93
C GLY A 173 14.49 14.00 -2.57
N TYR A 174 14.24 12.78 -3.05
CA TYR A 174 12.89 12.40 -3.51
C TYR A 174 12.03 11.87 -2.36
N ILE A 175 10.76 12.24 -2.43
CA ILE A 175 9.71 11.82 -1.52
C ILE A 175 8.64 11.03 -2.26
#